data_cff7cf4d01ff01e3ad30165e05154021
#
_entry.id   cff7cf4d01ff01e3ad30165e05154021
#
_cell.length_a   1.000
_cell.length_b   1.000
_cell.length_c   1.000
_cell.angle_alpha   90.00
_cell.angle_beta   90.00
_cell.angle_gamma   90.00
#
_symmetry.space_group_name_H-M   'P 1'
#
loop_
_entity.id
_entity.type
_entity.pdbx_description
1 polymer ?
#
loop_
_entity_poly.entity_id
_entity_poly.type
_entity_poly.pdbx_seq_one_letter_code
_entity_poly.pdbx_strand_id
1 'polypeptide(L)'
;GRGRFRGDGRRRRALAPSASSRRAVLSRIKVVAGMDISVRRRAQDGSLRFEHDGRALTLRVSTLPVNGGEKAVVRILDSAAAPTSLGVLGMSAPVLAGLRSLLSRGVGVVLAAGPTGSGKSTTLFAALSEIDRETRNVVTLEDPVEYLLPGASQVRVDPRAGLGFADALRAVLRQDPDVVMIGEIRDRETAEIAMAAAVTGHLVLSTIHTTDAPGAVTRLLHMGVPPFLVAGGLGGALAQRLVRRSCERCRGRGCQACGDGLSGRTGIYELLALTDEMRDEISGGGSSARLRRLAVSAGMRSLEADARRAVAAGMTTPHEVGRYLRSSATDGLPCSGCGARVPFGAAGCPECGLARSRSCGCGRPVESGWRYCAWCLRPVRR
;
A
#
# COMPACT_ATOMS: atom_id res chain seq x y z
N GLY A 1 15.47 -19.86 -20.65
CA GLY A 1 14.57 -18.95 -19.96
C GLY A 1 13.53 -19.71 -19.17
N ARG A 2 13.00 -19.07 -18.14
CA ARG A 2 11.96 -19.66 -17.31
C ARG A 2 10.80 -18.66 -17.22
N GLY A 3 9.59 -19.07 -17.60
CA GLY A 3 8.37 -18.31 -17.35
C GLY A 3 7.94 -18.49 -15.90
N ARG A 4 7.67 -17.40 -15.21
CA ARG A 4 7.22 -17.39 -13.81
C ARG A 4 6.02 -16.48 -13.69
N PHE A 5 4.97 -16.92 -13.02
CA PHE A 5 3.87 -16.07 -12.59
C PHE A 5 4.11 -15.56 -11.18
N ARG A 6 3.71 -14.34 -10.92
CA ARG A 6 3.59 -13.80 -9.57
C ARG A 6 2.10 -13.59 -9.27
N GLY A 7 1.55 -14.44 -8.41
CA GLY A 7 0.21 -14.28 -7.84
C GLY A 7 0.32 -14.17 -6.33
N ASP A 8 -0.49 -13.33 -5.69
CA ASP A 8 -0.53 -13.13 -4.23
C ASP A 8 0.85 -12.94 -3.58
N GLY A 9 1.73 -12.16 -4.26
CA GLY A 9 3.09 -11.87 -3.78
C GLY A 9 4.11 -13.00 -3.98
N ARG A 10 3.71 -14.19 -4.42
CA ARG A 10 4.61 -15.35 -4.66
C ARG A 10 4.87 -15.60 -6.14
N ARG A 11 6.10 -16.02 -6.44
CA ARG A 11 6.49 -16.46 -7.79
C ARG A 11 6.35 -17.98 -7.89
N ARG A 12 5.59 -18.43 -8.89
CA ARG A 12 5.47 -19.85 -9.26
C ARG A 12 6.04 -20.06 -10.66
N ARG A 13 6.75 -21.17 -10.87
CA ARG A 13 7.20 -21.56 -12.21
C ARG A 13 6.00 -22.08 -12.98
N ALA A 14 5.76 -21.52 -14.17
CA ALA A 14 4.63 -21.91 -15.02
C ALA A 14 5.07 -22.56 -16.32
N LEU A 15 6.08 -22.00 -16.98
CA LEU A 15 6.52 -22.45 -18.29
C LEU A 15 8.04 -22.54 -18.36
N ALA A 16 8.54 -23.50 -19.11
CA ALA A 16 9.94 -23.65 -19.48
C ALA A 16 10.03 -23.80 -21.00
N PRO A 17 9.92 -22.69 -21.78
CA PRO A 17 10.02 -22.77 -23.22
C PRO A 17 11.37 -23.32 -23.63
N SER A 18 11.40 -24.10 -24.72
CA SER A 18 12.63 -24.63 -25.32
C SER A 18 13.59 -23.51 -25.71
N ALA A 19 14.84 -23.82 -25.91
CA ALA A 19 15.82 -22.80 -26.32
C ALA A 19 15.44 -22.16 -27.67
N SER A 20 14.87 -22.92 -28.60
CA SER A 20 14.42 -22.47 -29.93
C SER A 20 13.20 -21.55 -29.84
N SER A 21 12.22 -21.86 -29.00
CA SER A 21 10.98 -21.08 -28.91
C SER A 21 11.10 -19.78 -28.10
N ARG A 22 12.17 -19.58 -27.33
CA ARG A 22 12.35 -18.38 -26.47
C ARG A 22 12.35 -17.09 -27.27
N ARG A 23 13.10 -17.06 -28.39
CA ARG A 23 13.18 -15.85 -29.25
C ARG A 23 11.83 -15.56 -29.90
N ALA A 24 11.16 -16.58 -30.41
CA ALA A 24 9.85 -16.44 -31.03
C ALA A 24 8.79 -15.89 -30.07
N VAL A 25 8.77 -16.40 -28.82
CA VAL A 25 7.85 -15.92 -27.76
C VAL A 25 8.12 -14.44 -27.43
N LEU A 26 9.39 -14.04 -27.28
CA LEU A 26 9.75 -12.65 -27.00
C LEU A 26 9.40 -11.73 -28.17
N SER A 27 9.71 -12.14 -29.42
CA SER A 27 9.33 -11.37 -30.60
C SER A 27 7.82 -11.22 -30.71
N ARG A 28 7.05 -12.29 -30.45
CA ARG A 28 5.59 -12.20 -30.45
C ARG A 28 5.06 -11.25 -29.37
N ILE A 29 5.62 -11.32 -28.16
CA ILE A 29 5.25 -10.39 -27.07
C ILE A 29 5.52 -8.94 -27.49
N LYS A 30 6.68 -8.65 -28.11
CA LYS A 30 7.00 -7.30 -28.61
C LYS A 30 6.01 -6.83 -29.66
N VAL A 31 5.73 -7.64 -30.68
CA VAL A 31 4.78 -7.31 -31.75
C VAL A 31 3.41 -6.95 -31.20
N VAL A 32 2.84 -7.80 -30.33
CA VAL A 32 1.49 -7.57 -29.80
C VAL A 32 1.42 -6.40 -28.81
N ALA A 33 2.56 -6.03 -28.22
CA ALA A 33 2.67 -4.88 -27.31
C ALA A 33 3.08 -3.57 -28.02
N GLY A 34 3.17 -3.58 -29.36
CA GLY A 34 3.55 -2.38 -30.14
C GLY A 34 5.02 -1.98 -30.01
N MET A 35 5.91 -2.95 -29.71
CA MET A 35 7.35 -2.72 -29.58
C MET A 35 8.11 -3.13 -30.84
N ASP A 36 9.26 -2.53 -31.06
CA ASP A 36 10.17 -2.87 -32.15
C ASP A 36 10.96 -4.16 -31.85
N ILE A 37 10.81 -5.15 -32.72
CA ILE A 37 11.51 -6.44 -32.61
C ILE A 37 12.99 -6.38 -32.99
N SER A 38 13.40 -5.36 -33.75
CA SER A 38 14.78 -5.14 -34.15
C SER A 38 15.62 -4.59 -33.00
N VAL A 39 15.02 -3.82 -32.11
CA VAL A 39 15.67 -3.21 -30.94
C VAL A 39 15.80 -4.24 -29.81
N ARG A 40 17.01 -4.78 -29.64
CA ARG A 40 17.33 -5.83 -28.63
C ARG A 40 18.26 -5.37 -27.53
N ARG A 41 18.94 -4.22 -27.71
CA ARG A 41 19.96 -3.70 -26.78
C ARG A 41 19.48 -2.57 -25.92
N ARG A 42 18.18 -2.20 -25.98
CA ARG A 42 17.56 -1.15 -25.17
C ARG A 42 16.32 -1.69 -24.49
N ALA A 43 15.98 -1.12 -23.34
CA ALA A 43 14.71 -1.37 -22.69
C ALA A 43 13.57 -0.81 -23.58
N GLN A 44 12.47 -1.51 -23.61
CA GLN A 44 11.24 -1.06 -24.29
C GLN A 44 10.05 -1.34 -23.38
N ASP A 45 9.08 -0.46 -23.44
CA ASP A 45 7.80 -0.59 -22.76
C ASP A 45 6.68 -0.54 -23.80
N GLY A 46 5.65 -1.34 -23.59
CA GLY A 46 4.48 -1.40 -24.45
C GLY A 46 3.28 -1.92 -23.71
N SER A 47 2.13 -1.87 -24.35
CA SER A 47 0.89 -2.36 -23.78
C SER A 47 0.01 -2.98 -24.86
N LEU A 48 -0.83 -3.93 -24.44
CA LEU A 48 -1.86 -4.47 -25.30
C LEU A 48 -3.15 -4.68 -24.53
N ARG A 49 -4.28 -4.56 -25.21
CA ARG A 49 -5.56 -5.01 -24.72
C ARG A 49 -5.75 -6.48 -25.09
N PHE A 50 -6.22 -7.25 -24.18
CA PHE A 50 -6.42 -8.71 -24.34
C PHE A 50 -7.76 -9.09 -23.73
N GLU A 51 -8.58 -9.76 -24.48
CA GLU A 51 -9.86 -10.29 -23.98
C GLU A 51 -9.70 -11.77 -23.62
N HIS A 52 -10.16 -12.14 -22.44
CA HIS A 52 -10.12 -13.50 -21.94
C HIS A 52 -11.37 -13.78 -21.10
N ASP A 53 -12.12 -14.82 -21.46
CA ASP A 53 -13.37 -15.20 -20.81
C ASP A 53 -14.35 -14.01 -20.62
N GLY A 54 -14.50 -13.19 -21.67
CA GLY A 54 -15.38 -12.01 -21.66
C GLY A 54 -14.86 -10.83 -20.81
N ARG A 55 -13.60 -10.89 -20.33
CA ARG A 55 -12.97 -9.81 -19.56
C ARG A 55 -11.92 -9.09 -20.39
N ALA A 56 -12.04 -7.78 -20.45
CA ALA A 56 -11.03 -6.93 -21.06
C ALA A 56 -9.87 -6.69 -20.10
N LEU A 57 -8.71 -7.26 -20.42
CA LEU A 57 -7.48 -7.11 -19.65
C LEU A 57 -6.53 -6.14 -20.37
N THR A 58 -5.82 -5.32 -19.62
CA THR A 58 -4.69 -4.56 -20.13
C THR A 58 -3.40 -5.22 -19.68
N LEU A 59 -2.55 -5.61 -20.63
CA LEU A 59 -1.24 -6.16 -20.36
C LEU A 59 -0.18 -5.08 -20.58
N ARG A 60 0.56 -4.71 -19.53
CA ARG A 60 1.74 -3.85 -19.65
C ARG A 60 2.97 -4.73 -19.75
N VAL A 61 3.77 -4.48 -20.76
CA VAL A 61 4.96 -5.27 -21.06
C VAL A 61 6.18 -4.38 -20.99
N SER A 62 7.17 -4.81 -20.23
CA SER A 62 8.50 -4.19 -20.22
C SER A 62 9.54 -5.22 -20.62
N THR A 63 10.42 -4.86 -21.57
CA THR A 63 11.55 -5.71 -21.99
C THR A 63 12.87 -5.07 -21.63
N LEU A 64 13.83 -5.89 -21.22
CA LEU A 64 15.15 -5.45 -20.82
C LEU A 64 16.22 -6.41 -21.39
N PRO A 65 17.30 -5.91 -22.00
CA PRO A 65 18.45 -6.74 -22.37
C PRO A 65 19.09 -7.34 -21.09
N VAL A 66 19.42 -8.62 -21.17
CA VAL A 66 20.12 -9.33 -20.10
C VAL A 66 21.20 -10.24 -20.72
N ASN A 67 22.17 -10.70 -19.92
CA ASN A 67 23.15 -11.66 -20.41
C ASN A 67 22.46 -12.92 -20.97
N GLY A 68 22.71 -13.22 -22.24
CA GLY A 68 22.13 -14.35 -22.96
C GLY A 68 20.75 -14.08 -23.58
N GLY A 69 20.32 -12.81 -23.72
CA GLY A 69 19.09 -12.45 -24.45
C GLY A 69 18.30 -11.30 -23.85
N GLU A 70 16.98 -11.41 -23.85
CA GLU A 70 16.09 -10.41 -23.30
C GLU A 70 15.19 -11.02 -22.23
N LYS A 71 14.83 -10.21 -21.24
CA LYS A 71 13.84 -10.52 -20.21
C LYS A 71 12.60 -9.70 -20.50
N ALA A 72 11.42 -10.33 -20.49
CA ALA A 72 10.14 -9.63 -20.51
C ALA A 72 9.44 -9.78 -19.14
N VAL A 73 8.80 -8.70 -18.72
CA VAL A 73 7.88 -8.69 -17.58
C VAL A 73 6.52 -8.22 -18.10
N VAL A 74 5.50 -9.06 -17.89
CA VAL A 74 4.12 -8.75 -18.26
C VAL A 74 3.33 -8.53 -16.98
N ARG A 75 2.74 -7.34 -16.83
CA ARG A 75 1.81 -7.02 -15.75
C ARG A 75 0.40 -7.10 -16.30
N ILE A 76 -0.41 -7.95 -15.68
CA ILE A 76 -1.83 -8.12 -16.05
C ILE A 76 -2.64 -7.16 -15.18
N LEU A 77 -3.40 -6.29 -15.82
CA LEU A 77 -4.30 -5.33 -15.20
C LEU A 77 -5.72 -5.68 -15.64
N ASP A 78 -6.56 -6.02 -14.68
CA ASP A 78 -7.98 -6.22 -14.90
C ASP A 78 -8.68 -4.90 -14.55
N SER A 79 -9.03 -4.12 -15.57
CA SER A 79 -9.65 -2.81 -15.39
C SER A 79 -11.08 -2.89 -14.81
N ALA A 80 -11.73 -4.04 -14.97
CA ALA A 80 -13.06 -4.30 -14.44
C ALA A 80 -13.04 -4.76 -12.97
N ALA A 81 -11.88 -5.16 -12.45
CA ALA A 81 -11.72 -5.62 -11.08
C ALA A 81 -11.46 -4.46 -10.08
N ALA A 82 -11.86 -3.24 -10.42
CA ALA A 82 -11.80 -2.12 -9.48
C ALA A 82 -12.64 -2.43 -8.22
N PRO A 83 -12.12 -2.20 -7.01
CA PRO A 83 -12.91 -2.41 -5.80
C PRO A 83 -14.05 -1.38 -5.77
N THR A 84 -15.26 -1.86 -5.54
CA THR A 84 -16.47 -1.04 -5.52
C THR A 84 -16.75 -0.37 -4.17
N SER A 85 -16.03 -0.76 -3.11
CA SER A 85 -16.24 -0.25 -1.75
C SER A 85 -15.03 -0.46 -0.86
N LEU A 86 -14.83 0.43 0.10
CA LEU A 86 -13.84 0.30 1.18
C LEU A 86 -14.12 -0.90 2.09
N GLY A 87 -15.40 -1.28 2.24
CA GLY A 87 -15.82 -2.36 3.13
C GLY A 87 -15.25 -3.74 2.76
N VAL A 88 -14.91 -3.97 1.48
CA VAL A 88 -14.37 -5.26 1.03
C VAL A 88 -12.87 -5.42 1.24
N LEU A 89 -12.17 -4.36 1.67
CA LEU A 89 -10.71 -4.34 1.76
C LEU A 89 -10.15 -4.98 3.05
N GLY A 90 -11.03 -5.35 4.01
CA GLY A 90 -10.64 -6.00 5.27
C GLY A 90 -10.23 -5.04 6.39
N MET A 91 -10.61 -3.77 6.29
CA MET A 91 -10.42 -2.78 7.35
C MET A 91 -11.23 -3.16 8.60
N SER A 92 -10.69 -2.82 9.79
CA SER A 92 -11.49 -2.89 11.02
C SER A 92 -12.56 -1.79 11.02
N ALA A 93 -13.68 -2.03 11.73
CA ALA A 93 -14.77 -1.06 11.77
C ALA A 93 -14.32 0.35 12.19
N PRO A 94 -13.45 0.55 13.21
CA PRO A 94 -12.96 1.88 13.56
C PRO A 94 -12.12 2.55 12.45
N VAL A 95 -11.27 1.79 11.75
CA VAL A 95 -10.46 2.32 10.64
C VAL A 95 -11.36 2.72 9.48
N LEU A 96 -12.33 1.87 9.12
CA LEU A 96 -13.28 2.16 8.06
C LEU A 96 -14.14 3.40 8.36
N ALA A 97 -14.67 3.48 9.58
CA ALA A 97 -15.47 4.63 10.02
C ALA A 97 -14.64 5.93 10.04
N GLY A 98 -13.41 5.87 10.55
CA GLY A 98 -12.49 7.01 10.57
C GLY A 98 -12.10 7.48 9.17
N LEU A 99 -11.82 6.56 8.24
CA LEU A 99 -11.53 6.91 6.86
C LEU A 99 -12.74 7.55 6.17
N ARG A 100 -13.92 6.96 6.31
CA ARG A 100 -15.17 7.53 5.78
C ARG A 100 -15.46 8.92 6.36
N SER A 101 -15.19 9.12 7.66
CA SER A 101 -15.31 10.44 8.29
C SER A 101 -14.38 11.48 7.68
N LEU A 102 -13.12 11.10 7.33
CA LEU A 102 -12.22 11.99 6.62
C LEU A 102 -12.71 12.34 5.22
N LEU A 103 -13.23 11.36 4.48
CA LEU A 103 -13.76 11.56 3.12
C LEU A 103 -15.05 12.40 3.11
N SER A 104 -15.92 12.22 4.10
CA SER A 104 -17.20 12.95 4.20
C SER A 104 -17.05 14.43 4.54
N ARG A 105 -15.89 14.85 5.07
CA ARG A 105 -15.60 16.29 5.27
C ARG A 105 -15.58 17.06 3.96
N GLY A 106 -15.32 16.41 2.83
CA GLY A 106 -15.26 17.04 1.52
C GLY A 106 -14.04 17.96 1.32
N VAL A 107 -13.16 18.08 2.30
CA VAL A 107 -12.00 18.97 2.29
C VAL A 107 -10.81 18.33 3.02
N GLY A 108 -9.61 18.66 2.58
CA GLY A 108 -8.38 18.14 3.18
C GLY A 108 -7.67 17.10 2.32
N VAL A 109 -6.39 16.88 2.59
CA VAL A 109 -5.60 15.82 1.95
C VAL A 109 -5.72 14.52 2.75
N VAL A 110 -6.10 13.44 2.10
CA VAL A 110 -6.06 12.07 2.66
C VAL A 110 -5.03 11.25 1.92
N LEU A 111 -4.01 10.78 2.62
CA LEU A 111 -2.88 10.05 2.04
C LEU A 111 -2.99 8.54 2.28
N ALA A 112 -2.89 7.75 1.22
CA ALA A 112 -2.62 6.32 1.34
C ALA A 112 -1.11 6.08 1.37
N ALA A 113 -0.60 5.56 2.49
CA ALA A 113 0.81 5.40 2.78
C ALA A 113 1.25 3.93 2.74
N GLY A 114 2.45 3.67 2.23
CA GLY A 114 2.99 2.31 2.18
C GLY A 114 3.96 2.08 1.03
N PRO A 115 4.70 0.95 1.02
CA PRO A 115 5.58 0.60 -0.08
C PRO A 115 4.81 0.27 -1.36
N THR A 116 5.55 0.07 -2.44
CA THR A 116 4.97 -0.43 -3.70
C THR A 116 4.30 -1.78 -3.49
N GLY A 117 3.09 -1.94 -4.02
CA GLY A 117 2.31 -3.17 -3.91
C GLY A 117 1.60 -3.36 -2.56
N SER A 118 1.51 -2.33 -1.72
CA SER A 118 0.71 -2.37 -0.48
C SER A 118 -0.79 -2.17 -0.68
N GLY A 119 -1.25 -1.90 -1.91
CA GLY A 119 -2.66 -1.74 -2.27
C GLY A 119 -3.17 -0.30 -2.21
N LYS A 120 -2.29 0.72 -2.20
CA LYS A 120 -2.65 2.13 -2.08
C LYS A 120 -3.65 2.59 -3.15
N SER A 121 -3.33 2.36 -4.43
CA SER A 121 -4.24 2.70 -5.54
C SER A 121 -5.60 2.03 -5.37
N THR A 122 -5.61 0.73 -5.05
CA THR A 122 -6.85 -0.02 -4.79
C THR A 122 -7.72 0.64 -3.71
N THR A 123 -7.09 1.11 -2.62
CA THR A 123 -7.80 1.80 -1.53
C THR A 123 -8.33 3.16 -1.98
N LEU A 124 -7.54 3.94 -2.74
CA LEU A 124 -8.01 5.22 -3.25
C LEU A 124 -9.15 5.06 -4.25
N PHE A 125 -9.08 4.06 -5.14
CA PHE A 125 -10.19 3.75 -6.05
C PHE A 125 -11.45 3.31 -5.31
N ALA A 126 -11.32 2.49 -4.25
CA ALA A 126 -12.44 2.11 -3.39
C ALA A 126 -13.04 3.34 -2.69
N ALA A 127 -12.22 4.28 -2.24
CA ALA A 127 -12.68 5.54 -1.66
C ALA A 127 -13.44 6.40 -2.69
N LEU A 128 -12.88 6.56 -3.90
CA LEU A 128 -13.54 7.28 -4.99
C LEU A 128 -14.85 6.62 -5.43
N SER A 129 -14.95 5.29 -5.31
CA SER A 129 -16.18 4.57 -5.64
C SER A 129 -17.32 4.81 -4.64
N GLU A 130 -17.01 5.24 -3.41
CA GLU A 130 -18.01 5.64 -2.39
C GLU A 130 -18.39 7.13 -2.48
N ILE A 131 -17.70 7.93 -3.31
CA ILE A 131 -18.03 9.35 -3.55
C ILE A 131 -19.12 9.43 -4.62
N ASP A 132 -20.13 10.26 -4.37
CA ASP A 132 -21.14 10.57 -5.38
C ASP A 132 -20.54 11.41 -6.51
N ARG A 133 -20.45 10.82 -7.69
CA ARG A 133 -19.87 11.41 -8.89
C ARG A 133 -20.92 12.03 -9.84
N GLU A 134 -22.18 11.97 -9.47
CA GLU A 134 -23.25 12.68 -10.18
C GLU A 134 -23.33 14.13 -9.72
N THR A 135 -23.07 14.37 -8.42
CA THR A 135 -23.14 15.69 -7.81
C THR A 135 -21.79 16.34 -7.55
N ARG A 136 -20.70 15.59 -7.66
CA ARG A 136 -19.31 16.07 -7.45
C ARG A 136 -18.45 15.87 -8.65
N ASN A 137 -17.71 16.91 -9.03
CA ASN A 137 -16.69 16.83 -10.07
C ASN A 137 -15.43 16.13 -9.54
N VAL A 138 -15.24 14.88 -9.94
CA VAL A 138 -14.11 14.04 -9.54
C VAL A 138 -13.09 13.98 -10.68
N VAL A 139 -11.85 14.40 -10.42
CA VAL A 139 -10.76 14.36 -11.38
C VAL A 139 -9.60 13.54 -10.84
N THR A 140 -8.99 12.69 -11.67
CA THR A 140 -7.81 11.91 -11.29
C THR A 140 -6.61 12.26 -12.18
N LEU A 141 -5.42 12.25 -11.57
CA LEU A 141 -4.13 12.41 -12.24
C LEU A 141 -3.30 11.13 -12.03
N GLU A 142 -3.04 10.38 -13.10
CA GLU A 142 -2.47 9.04 -12.99
C GLU A 142 -1.33 8.78 -14.01
N ASP A 143 -0.34 8.00 -13.61
CA ASP A 143 0.76 7.55 -14.49
C ASP A 143 0.96 6.02 -14.37
N PRO A 144 0.26 5.29 -15.24
CA PRO A 144 -0.91 5.63 -16.03
C PRO A 144 -2.21 5.22 -15.30
N VAL A 145 -3.36 5.46 -15.90
CA VAL A 145 -4.68 5.02 -15.40
C VAL A 145 -4.69 3.50 -15.18
N GLU A 146 -4.98 3.06 -13.95
CA GLU A 146 -5.00 1.63 -13.56
C GLU A 146 -6.39 1.01 -13.70
N TYR A 147 -7.43 1.73 -13.28
CA TYR A 147 -8.83 1.30 -13.34
C TYR A 147 -9.67 2.37 -14.00
N LEU A 148 -10.70 1.97 -14.72
CA LEU A 148 -11.69 2.91 -15.23
C LEU A 148 -12.70 3.23 -14.13
N LEU A 149 -12.96 4.51 -13.92
CA LEU A 149 -13.91 5.03 -12.93
C LEU A 149 -15.02 5.82 -13.64
N PRO A 150 -16.17 5.20 -13.93
CA PRO A 150 -17.27 5.90 -14.59
C PRO A 150 -17.70 7.14 -13.80
N GLY A 151 -17.96 8.25 -14.49
CA GLY A 151 -18.33 9.52 -13.88
C GLY A 151 -17.15 10.34 -13.33
N ALA A 152 -15.91 9.92 -13.50
CA ALA A 152 -14.73 10.71 -13.18
C ALA A 152 -13.95 11.12 -14.43
N SER A 153 -13.35 12.30 -14.41
CA SER A 153 -12.43 12.77 -15.43
C SER A 153 -11.01 12.26 -15.12
N GLN A 154 -10.54 11.26 -15.86
CA GLN A 154 -9.24 10.62 -15.60
C GLN A 154 -8.17 11.15 -16.55
N VAL A 155 -7.21 11.90 -16.04
CA VAL A 155 -6.10 12.50 -16.76
C VAL A 155 -4.86 11.62 -16.65
N ARG A 156 -4.34 11.18 -17.79
CA ARG A 156 -3.05 10.51 -17.83
C ARG A 156 -1.92 11.54 -17.84
N VAL A 157 -1.08 11.49 -16.83
CA VAL A 157 0.16 12.26 -16.77
C VAL A 157 1.20 11.66 -17.72
N ASP A 158 1.85 12.49 -18.51
CA ASP A 158 2.93 12.08 -19.40
C ASP A 158 4.08 13.11 -19.35
N PRO A 159 5.09 12.88 -18.50
CA PRO A 159 6.23 13.79 -18.37
C PRO A 159 7.03 13.95 -19.69
N ARG A 160 6.96 12.96 -20.59
CA ARG A 160 7.64 13.04 -21.90
C ARG A 160 6.95 14.01 -22.83
N ALA A 161 5.64 14.17 -22.67
CA ALA A 161 4.85 15.18 -23.38
C ALA A 161 4.83 16.54 -22.66
N GLY A 162 5.61 16.71 -21.58
CA GLY A 162 5.66 17.95 -20.81
C GLY A 162 4.55 18.11 -19.77
N LEU A 163 3.69 17.10 -19.59
CA LEU A 163 2.60 17.14 -18.59
C LEU A 163 3.00 16.36 -17.34
N GLY A 164 3.68 17.02 -16.40
CA GLY A 164 4.01 16.49 -15.08
C GLY A 164 2.83 16.53 -14.12
N PHE A 165 2.99 15.92 -12.92
CA PHE A 165 1.93 15.95 -11.90
C PHE A 165 1.62 17.36 -11.40
N ALA A 166 2.63 18.21 -11.19
CA ALA A 166 2.43 19.58 -10.73
C ALA A 166 1.67 20.43 -11.77
N ASP A 167 2.05 20.35 -13.04
CA ASP A 167 1.40 21.12 -14.11
C ASP A 167 -0.03 20.65 -14.36
N ALA A 168 -0.22 19.33 -14.38
CA ALA A 168 -1.55 18.73 -14.52
C ALA A 168 -2.45 19.13 -13.35
N LEU A 169 -1.93 19.14 -12.11
CA LEU A 169 -2.69 19.53 -10.93
C LEU A 169 -3.11 21.01 -10.98
N ARG A 170 -2.20 21.92 -11.36
CA ARG A 170 -2.56 23.34 -11.59
C ARG A 170 -3.65 23.50 -12.65
N ALA A 171 -3.59 22.71 -13.72
CA ALA A 171 -4.61 22.76 -14.75
C ALA A 171 -5.96 22.25 -14.26
N VAL A 172 -5.97 21.14 -13.52
CA VAL A 172 -7.18 20.52 -12.96
C VAL A 172 -7.86 21.44 -11.96
N LEU A 173 -7.12 22.15 -11.10
CA LEU A 173 -7.69 23.10 -10.14
C LEU A 173 -8.44 24.28 -10.80
N ARG A 174 -8.28 24.50 -12.11
CA ARG A 174 -9.06 25.47 -12.87
C ARG A 174 -10.28 24.86 -13.60
N GLN A 175 -10.56 23.57 -13.35
CA GLN A 175 -11.69 22.84 -13.93
C GLN A 175 -12.83 22.62 -12.92
N ASP A 176 -12.88 23.45 -11.86
CA ASP A 176 -13.88 23.39 -10.80
C ASP A 176 -14.05 21.98 -10.19
N PRO A 177 -12.98 21.34 -9.73
CA PRO A 177 -13.07 20.01 -9.14
C PRO A 177 -13.50 20.09 -7.68
N ASP A 178 -14.38 19.18 -7.24
CA ASP A 178 -14.67 18.96 -5.81
C ASP A 178 -13.67 17.99 -5.20
N VAL A 179 -13.26 16.98 -5.97
CA VAL A 179 -12.37 15.91 -5.53
C VAL A 179 -11.26 15.68 -6.54
N VAL A 180 -10.03 15.72 -6.08
CA VAL A 180 -8.85 15.45 -6.91
C VAL A 180 -8.10 14.24 -6.38
N MET A 181 -7.88 13.23 -7.22
CA MET A 181 -6.97 12.14 -6.88
C MET A 181 -5.65 12.31 -7.63
N ILE A 182 -4.55 12.34 -6.90
CA ILE A 182 -3.19 12.40 -7.44
C ILE A 182 -2.57 11.01 -7.24
N GLY A 183 -2.17 10.34 -8.30
CA GLY A 183 -1.62 8.98 -8.25
C GLY A 183 -0.54 8.82 -7.20
N GLU A 184 0.39 9.78 -7.14
CA GLU A 184 1.39 9.84 -6.07
C GLU A 184 2.01 11.23 -5.91
N ILE A 185 2.45 11.54 -4.68
CA ILE A 185 3.25 12.72 -4.36
C ILE A 185 4.71 12.28 -4.20
N ARG A 186 5.58 12.76 -5.13
CA ARG A 186 7.01 12.43 -5.14
C ARG A 186 7.91 13.63 -4.84
N ASP A 187 7.43 14.83 -5.10
CA ASP A 187 8.20 16.07 -5.06
C ASP A 187 7.48 17.14 -4.25
N ARG A 188 8.26 18.16 -3.87
CA ARG A 188 7.81 19.27 -3.05
C ARG A 188 6.69 20.07 -3.74
N GLU A 189 6.86 20.36 -5.02
CA GLU A 189 5.95 21.21 -5.77
C GLU A 189 4.54 20.63 -5.82
N THR A 190 4.43 19.35 -6.21
CA THR A 190 3.14 18.63 -6.21
C THR A 190 2.53 18.59 -4.80
N ALA A 191 3.36 18.38 -3.76
CA ALA A 191 2.89 18.36 -2.38
C ALA A 191 2.33 19.70 -1.93
N GLU A 192 3.02 20.80 -2.20
CA GLU A 192 2.59 22.16 -1.83
C GLU A 192 1.28 22.52 -2.52
N ILE A 193 1.14 22.24 -3.82
CA ILE A 193 -0.11 22.51 -4.56
C ILE A 193 -1.25 21.67 -3.99
N ALA A 194 -1.03 20.39 -3.68
CA ALA A 194 -2.04 19.51 -3.10
C ALA A 194 -2.52 20.00 -1.73
N MET A 195 -1.58 20.44 -0.85
CA MET A 195 -1.93 20.98 0.46
C MET A 195 -2.66 22.34 0.34
N ALA A 196 -2.22 23.21 -0.57
CA ALA A 196 -2.90 24.49 -0.83
C ALA A 196 -4.32 24.29 -1.35
N ALA A 197 -4.53 23.34 -2.28
CA ALA A 197 -5.85 22.98 -2.79
C ALA A 197 -6.78 22.51 -1.65
N ALA A 198 -6.26 21.71 -0.72
CA ALA A 198 -7.03 21.27 0.43
C ALA A 198 -7.41 22.42 1.36
N VAL A 199 -6.52 23.39 1.59
CA VAL A 199 -6.81 24.58 2.41
C VAL A 199 -7.89 25.45 1.74
N THR A 200 -7.96 25.45 0.41
CA THR A 200 -8.96 26.24 -0.36
C THR A 200 -10.26 25.50 -0.60
N GLY A 201 -10.50 24.33 0.04
CA GLY A 201 -11.81 23.68 0.05
C GLY A 201 -11.93 22.39 -0.77
N HIS A 202 -10.84 21.88 -1.35
CA HIS A 202 -10.89 20.65 -2.14
C HIS A 202 -10.60 19.41 -1.29
N LEU A 203 -11.24 18.28 -1.62
CA LEU A 203 -10.82 16.98 -1.14
C LEU A 203 -9.73 16.42 -2.05
N VAL A 204 -8.54 16.22 -1.51
CA VAL A 204 -7.40 15.68 -2.27
C VAL A 204 -7.05 14.29 -1.76
N LEU A 205 -7.04 13.30 -2.63
CA LEU A 205 -6.61 11.93 -2.33
C LEU A 205 -5.27 11.68 -3.00
N SER A 206 -4.29 11.13 -2.29
CA SER A 206 -3.03 10.78 -2.93
C SER A 206 -2.32 9.61 -2.27
N THR A 207 -1.23 9.15 -2.91
CA THR A 207 -0.34 8.15 -2.31
C THR A 207 1.01 8.73 -1.93
N ILE A 208 1.59 8.17 -0.88
CA ILE A 208 2.94 8.51 -0.43
C ILE A 208 3.70 7.25 0.01
N HIS A 209 5.01 7.23 -0.20
CA HIS A 209 5.85 6.10 0.18
C HIS A 209 6.44 6.30 1.57
N THR A 210 5.80 5.71 2.60
CA THR A 210 6.28 5.71 3.98
C THR A 210 6.06 4.36 4.66
N THR A 211 6.66 4.17 5.81
CA THR A 211 6.55 2.92 6.57
C THR A 211 5.27 2.84 7.41
N ASP A 212 4.76 3.98 7.88
CA ASP A 212 3.63 4.11 8.78
C ASP A 212 2.89 5.45 8.53
N ALA A 213 1.77 5.68 9.21
CA ALA A 213 0.94 6.84 8.98
C ALA A 213 1.55 8.16 9.50
N PRO A 214 2.15 8.23 10.70
CA PRO A 214 2.89 9.43 11.13
C PRO A 214 4.09 9.76 10.23
N GLY A 215 4.70 8.74 9.63
CA GLY A 215 5.77 8.91 8.65
C GLY A 215 5.34 9.70 7.40
N ALA A 216 4.06 9.73 7.07
CA ALA A 216 3.56 10.56 5.96
C ALA A 216 3.76 12.05 6.24
N VAL A 217 3.48 12.50 7.47
CA VAL A 217 3.75 13.89 7.91
C VAL A 217 5.25 14.19 7.82
N THR A 218 6.07 13.33 8.42
CA THR A 218 7.54 13.51 8.39
C THR A 218 8.07 13.56 6.95
N ARG A 219 7.53 12.74 6.07
CA ARG A 219 7.94 12.72 4.66
C ARG A 219 7.61 14.03 3.94
N LEU A 220 6.42 14.61 4.17
CA LEU A 220 6.03 15.90 3.62
C LEU A 220 6.96 17.02 4.12
N LEU A 221 7.26 17.06 5.42
CA LEU A 221 8.20 18.03 6.00
C LEU A 221 9.61 17.86 5.44
N HIS A 222 10.11 16.63 5.28
CA HIS A 222 11.41 16.35 4.65
C HIS A 222 11.47 16.69 3.16
N MET A 223 10.32 16.70 2.47
CA MET A 223 10.24 17.19 1.10
C MET A 223 10.30 18.72 1.02
N GLY A 224 10.29 19.40 2.17
CA GLY A 224 10.36 20.85 2.27
C GLY A 224 9.01 21.55 2.22
N VAL A 225 7.90 20.82 2.38
CA VAL A 225 6.57 21.45 2.50
C VAL A 225 6.50 22.24 3.80
N PRO A 226 6.07 23.52 3.78
CA PRO A 226 5.97 24.33 4.98
C PRO A 226 5.10 23.67 6.06
N PRO A 227 5.54 23.63 7.34
CA PRO A 227 4.80 22.98 8.43
C PRO A 227 3.36 23.47 8.58
N PHE A 228 3.13 24.78 8.48
CA PHE A 228 1.78 25.36 8.59
C PHE A 228 0.84 24.85 7.48
N LEU A 229 1.39 24.62 6.28
CA LEU A 229 0.63 24.14 5.14
C LEU A 229 0.28 22.65 5.31
N VAL A 230 1.19 21.84 5.85
CA VAL A 230 0.92 20.45 6.22
C VAL A 230 -0.13 20.37 7.32
N ALA A 231 0.00 21.20 8.37
CA ALA A 231 -0.94 21.26 9.48
C ALA A 231 -2.34 21.69 9.03
N GLY A 232 -2.44 22.66 8.13
CA GLY A 232 -3.72 23.16 7.61
C GLY A 232 -4.36 22.24 6.57
N GLY A 233 -3.57 21.67 5.67
CA GLY A 233 -4.08 20.92 4.52
C GLY A 233 -4.25 19.43 4.76
N LEU A 234 -3.43 18.79 5.62
CA LEU A 234 -3.52 17.34 5.82
C LEU A 234 -4.70 16.97 6.74
N GLY A 235 -5.66 16.21 6.23
CA GLY A 235 -6.75 15.63 7.01
C GLY A 235 -6.34 14.35 7.73
N GLY A 236 -5.57 13.49 7.04
CA GLY A 236 -5.11 12.23 7.63
C GLY A 236 -4.26 11.39 6.70
N ALA A 237 -3.73 10.29 7.23
CA ALA A 237 -2.95 9.31 6.48
C ALA A 237 -3.34 7.88 6.87
N LEU A 238 -3.55 7.03 5.87
CA LEU A 238 -3.83 5.61 6.04
C LEU A 238 -2.61 4.81 5.60
N ALA A 239 -1.81 4.33 6.52
CA ALA A 239 -0.76 3.39 6.19
C ALA A 239 -1.30 1.97 6.03
N GLN A 240 -0.75 1.23 5.06
CA GLN A 240 -1.26 -0.10 4.75
C GLN A 240 -0.19 -1.08 4.26
N ARG A 241 -0.45 -2.37 4.51
CA ARG A 241 0.30 -3.51 3.98
C ARG A 241 -0.67 -4.57 3.50
N LEU A 242 -0.29 -5.32 2.47
CA LEU A 242 -1.05 -6.49 2.03
C LEU A 242 -0.42 -7.75 2.59
N VAL A 243 -1.23 -8.57 3.22
CA VAL A 243 -0.90 -9.93 3.66
C VAL A 243 -1.75 -10.94 2.89
N ARG A 244 -1.27 -12.17 2.76
CA ARG A 244 -2.07 -13.24 2.16
C ARG A 244 -3.20 -13.62 3.11
N ARG A 245 -4.39 -13.83 2.54
CA ARG A 245 -5.59 -14.20 3.28
C ARG A 245 -5.62 -15.70 3.52
N SER A 246 -6.06 -16.12 4.69
CA SER A 246 -6.38 -17.52 4.96
C SER A 246 -7.44 -18.01 3.98
N CYS A 247 -7.22 -19.19 3.42
CA CYS A 247 -8.18 -19.81 2.52
C CYS A 247 -9.48 -20.12 3.26
N GLU A 248 -10.61 -19.66 2.75
CA GLU A 248 -11.92 -19.83 3.38
C GLU A 248 -12.31 -21.32 3.50
N ARG A 249 -11.94 -22.15 2.49
CA ARG A 249 -12.26 -23.58 2.45
C ARG A 249 -11.55 -24.38 3.55
N CYS A 250 -10.26 -24.11 3.78
CA CYS A 250 -9.44 -24.89 4.72
C CYS A 250 -8.98 -24.12 5.96
N ARG A 251 -9.35 -22.84 6.08
CA ARG A 251 -9.01 -21.98 7.21
C ARG A 251 -7.51 -22.00 7.56
N GLY A 252 -6.67 -21.91 6.53
CA GLY A 252 -5.21 -21.86 6.68
C GLY A 252 -4.50 -23.21 6.77
N ARG A 253 -5.21 -24.36 6.76
CA ARG A 253 -4.61 -25.70 6.93
C ARG A 253 -3.97 -26.26 5.65
N GLY A 254 -4.31 -25.72 4.49
CA GLY A 254 -3.94 -26.25 3.18
C GLY A 254 -5.02 -27.17 2.61
N CYS A 255 -5.32 -26.99 1.32
CA CYS A 255 -6.24 -27.85 0.58
C CYS A 255 -5.87 -27.83 -0.91
N GLN A 256 -6.48 -28.74 -1.67
CA GLN A 256 -6.22 -28.88 -3.10
C GLN A 256 -6.42 -27.55 -3.88
N ALA A 257 -7.39 -26.72 -3.46
CA ALA A 257 -7.68 -25.45 -4.14
C ALA A 257 -6.62 -24.35 -3.88
N CYS A 258 -6.02 -24.26 -2.67
CA CYS A 258 -5.07 -23.23 -2.31
C CYS A 258 -3.63 -23.73 -2.16
N GLY A 259 -3.41 -25.00 -1.94
CA GLY A 259 -2.13 -25.67 -1.71
C GLY A 259 -1.61 -25.43 -0.29
N ASP A 260 -1.26 -24.19 0.05
CA ASP A 260 -0.56 -23.82 1.29
C ASP A 260 -1.43 -23.14 2.35
N GLY A 261 -2.74 -23.24 2.25
CA GLY A 261 -3.68 -22.65 3.22
C GLY A 261 -4.02 -21.19 2.98
N LEU A 262 -3.44 -20.55 1.98
CA LEU A 262 -3.61 -19.11 1.73
C LEU A 262 -4.12 -18.86 0.31
N SER A 263 -5.10 -17.96 0.16
CA SER A 263 -5.70 -17.59 -1.12
C SER A 263 -6.16 -16.14 -1.09
N GLY A 264 -5.73 -15.35 -2.08
CA GLY A 264 -6.00 -13.93 -2.13
C GLY A 264 -5.18 -13.11 -1.11
N ARG A 265 -5.57 -11.85 -0.95
CA ARG A 265 -4.89 -10.89 -0.07
C ARG A 265 -5.91 -10.10 0.74
N THR A 266 -5.51 -9.61 1.89
CA THR A 266 -6.24 -8.65 2.72
C THR A 266 -5.30 -7.55 3.20
N GLY A 267 -5.85 -6.39 3.52
CA GLY A 267 -5.06 -5.27 4.06
C GLY A 267 -4.93 -5.36 5.58
N ILE A 268 -3.82 -4.82 6.08
CA ILE A 268 -3.65 -4.37 7.46
C ILE A 268 -3.40 -2.88 7.44
N TYR A 269 -3.97 -2.15 8.39
CA TYR A 269 -4.13 -0.70 8.30
C TYR A 269 -3.77 0.02 9.60
N GLU A 270 -3.25 1.23 9.45
CA GLU A 270 -3.00 2.19 10.50
C GLU A 270 -3.53 3.54 10.02
N LEU A 271 -4.55 4.09 10.68
CA LEU A 271 -5.16 5.36 10.31
C LEU A 271 -4.75 6.45 11.30
N LEU A 272 -4.08 7.46 10.81
CA LEU A 272 -3.84 8.74 11.47
C LEU A 272 -4.90 9.74 10.99
N ALA A 273 -5.78 10.18 11.85
CA ALA A 273 -6.61 11.36 11.64
C ALA A 273 -6.01 12.51 12.47
N LEU A 274 -5.74 13.65 11.84
CA LEU A 274 -5.11 14.75 12.56
C LEU A 274 -6.10 15.41 13.52
N THR A 275 -5.65 15.58 14.78
CA THR A 275 -6.31 16.44 15.80
C THR A 275 -5.66 17.81 15.82
N ASP A 276 -6.29 18.79 16.49
CA ASP A 276 -5.76 20.13 16.62
C ASP A 276 -4.40 20.14 17.34
N GLU A 277 -4.25 19.34 18.39
CA GLU A 277 -2.96 19.16 19.10
C GLU A 277 -1.83 18.64 18.19
N MET A 278 -2.18 17.74 17.24
CA MET A 278 -1.19 17.27 16.25
C MET A 278 -0.86 18.36 15.22
N ARG A 279 -1.83 19.20 14.85
CA ARG A 279 -1.61 20.34 13.95
C ARG A 279 -0.68 21.37 14.59
N ASP A 280 -0.88 21.67 15.86
CA ASP A 280 0.00 22.56 16.63
C ASP A 280 1.42 22.00 16.72
N GLU A 281 1.54 20.70 17.01
CA GLU A 281 2.85 20.01 17.04
C GLU A 281 3.56 20.07 15.67
N ILE A 282 2.84 19.86 14.57
CA ILE A 282 3.39 19.94 13.21
C ILE A 282 3.83 21.37 12.91
N SER A 283 3.00 22.37 13.21
CA SER A 283 3.30 23.80 12.98
C SER A 283 4.50 24.27 13.76
N GLY A 284 4.67 23.77 15.00
CA GLY A 284 5.80 24.07 15.86
C GLY A 284 7.11 23.33 15.51
N GLY A 285 7.12 22.52 14.44
CA GLY A 285 8.30 21.75 14.05
C GLY A 285 8.61 20.57 14.96
N GLY A 286 7.60 20.05 15.65
CA GLY A 286 7.71 18.97 16.62
C GLY A 286 8.20 17.64 16.05
N SER A 287 8.65 16.76 16.95
CA SER A 287 9.28 15.50 16.57
C SER A 287 8.28 14.43 16.11
N SER A 288 8.71 13.59 15.17
CA SER A 288 7.91 12.43 14.72
C SER A 288 7.53 11.48 15.87
N ALA A 289 8.37 11.39 16.90
CA ALA A 289 8.10 10.59 18.09
C ALA A 289 6.96 11.18 18.94
N ARG A 290 6.89 12.50 19.06
CA ARG A 290 5.82 13.18 19.79
C ARG A 290 4.51 13.08 19.01
N LEU A 291 4.53 13.31 17.70
CA LEU A 291 3.37 13.13 16.83
C LEU A 291 2.80 11.71 16.96
N ARG A 292 3.66 10.67 16.97
CA ARG A 292 3.23 9.30 17.18
C ARG A 292 2.57 9.09 18.55
N ARG A 293 3.12 9.68 19.63
CA ARG A 293 2.49 9.57 20.95
C ARG A 293 1.10 10.21 20.97
N LEU A 294 0.97 11.41 20.40
CA LEU A 294 -0.32 12.09 20.27
C LEU A 294 -1.31 11.26 19.44
N ALA A 295 -0.87 10.66 18.34
CA ALA A 295 -1.71 9.80 17.53
C ALA A 295 -2.22 8.56 18.29
N VAL A 296 -1.34 7.91 19.06
CA VAL A 296 -1.72 6.75 19.88
C VAL A 296 -2.68 7.15 21.01
N SER A 297 -2.45 8.30 21.67
CA SER A 297 -3.37 8.81 22.72
C SER A 297 -4.74 9.20 22.14
N ALA A 298 -4.79 9.64 20.89
CA ALA A 298 -6.04 9.91 20.16
C ALA A 298 -6.70 8.63 19.60
N GLY A 299 -6.20 7.43 19.94
CA GLY A 299 -6.80 6.14 19.56
C GLY A 299 -6.27 5.52 18.28
N MET A 300 -5.22 6.05 17.65
CA MET A 300 -4.58 5.40 16.51
C MET A 300 -4.07 4.01 16.90
N ARG A 301 -4.46 3.01 16.13
CA ARG A 301 -3.91 1.65 16.26
C ARG A 301 -2.80 1.46 15.24
N SER A 302 -1.65 0.97 15.70
CA SER A 302 -0.50 0.71 14.82
C SER A 302 -0.79 -0.44 13.83
N LEU A 303 -0.05 -0.47 12.72
CA LEU A 303 -0.08 -1.58 11.77
C LEU A 303 0.12 -2.94 12.45
N GLU A 304 0.95 -2.99 13.50
CA GLU A 304 1.18 -4.21 14.26
C GLU A 304 -0.06 -4.63 15.05
N ALA A 305 -0.74 -3.68 15.70
CA ALA A 305 -1.96 -3.95 16.45
C ALA A 305 -3.07 -4.47 15.52
N ASP A 306 -3.22 -3.87 14.33
CA ASP A 306 -4.19 -4.34 13.35
C ASP A 306 -3.80 -5.70 12.75
N ALA A 307 -2.50 -5.97 12.54
CA ALA A 307 -2.02 -7.27 12.12
C ALA A 307 -2.35 -8.37 13.14
N ARG A 308 -2.19 -8.10 14.44
CA ARG A 308 -2.59 -9.03 15.51
C ARG A 308 -4.10 -9.29 15.50
N ARG A 309 -4.91 -8.24 15.28
CA ARG A 309 -6.35 -8.37 15.09
C ARG A 309 -6.69 -9.29 13.91
N ALA A 310 -6.06 -9.06 12.76
CA ALA A 310 -6.29 -9.86 11.56
C ALA A 310 -5.93 -11.34 11.77
N VAL A 311 -4.87 -11.63 12.52
CA VAL A 311 -4.51 -13.00 12.91
C VAL A 311 -5.53 -13.59 13.86
N ALA A 312 -5.94 -12.85 14.89
CA ALA A 312 -6.94 -13.30 15.87
C ALA A 312 -8.30 -13.58 15.22
N ALA A 313 -8.66 -12.79 14.20
CA ALA A 313 -9.87 -13.01 13.39
C ALA A 313 -9.73 -14.13 12.33
N GLY A 314 -8.57 -14.82 12.26
CA GLY A 314 -8.33 -15.88 11.29
C GLY A 314 -8.20 -15.39 9.83
N MET A 315 -8.13 -14.08 9.60
CA MET A 315 -8.03 -13.49 8.26
C MET A 315 -6.68 -13.79 7.59
N THR A 316 -5.63 -13.95 8.37
CA THR A 316 -4.27 -14.26 7.92
C THR A 316 -3.54 -15.10 8.97
N THR A 317 -2.29 -15.46 8.70
CA THR A 317 -1.49 -16.26 9.62
C THR A 317 -0.37 -15.45 10.27
N PRO A 318 0.12 -15.84 11.48
CA PRO A 318 1.28 -15.19 12.11
C PRO A 318 2.52 -15.20 11.23
N HIS A 319 2.68 -16.25 10.42
CA HIS A 319 3.81 -16.37 9.49
C HIS A 319 3.79 -15.30 8.40
N GLU A 320 2.61 -15.01 7.81
CA GLU A 320 2.48 -13.95 6.79
C GLU A 320 2.72 -12.57 7.38
N VAL A 321 2.13 -12.27 8.54
CA VAL A 321 2.36 -11.00 9.25
C VAL A 321 3.84 -10.83 9.63
N GLY A 322 4.49 -11.87 10.15
CA GLY A 322 5.91 -11.83 10.51
C GLY A 322 6.87 -11.54 9.36
N ARG A 323 6.46 -11.76 8.12
CA ARG A 323 7.27 -11.40 6.93
C ARG A 323 7.35 -9.88 6.73
N TYR A 324 6.32 -9.14 7.11
CA TYR A 324 6.22 -7.69 6.95
C TYR A 324 6.71 -6.94 8.18
N LEU A 325 6.44 -7.46 9.37
CA LEU A 325 6.92 -6.87 10.63
C LEU A 325 8.45 -7.00 10.79
N ARG A 326 9.07 -8.06 10.22
CA ARG A 326 10.53 -8.19 10.24
C ARG A 326 11.26 -7.19 9.34
N SER A 327 10.61 -6.63 8.33
CA SER A 327 11.21 -5.59 7.49
C SER A 327 11.22 -4.21 8.16
N SER A 328 10.45 -4.02 9.23
CA SER A 328 10.46 -2.86 10.13
C SER A 328 11.32 -3.11 11.39
N ALA A 329 12.35 -3.94 11.28
CA ALA A 329 13.18 -4.41 12.40
C ALA A 329 13.98 -3.33 13.15
N THR A 330 13.84 -2.06 12.77
CA THR A 330 14.30 -0.91 13.55
C THR A 330 13.31 -0.47 14.62
N ASP A 331 12.05 -0.94 14.57
CA ASP A 331 10.99 -0.57 15.50
C ASP A 331 10.64 -1.74 16.45
N GLY A 332 11.52 -2.01 17.41
CA GLY A 332 11.24 -2.92 18.53
C GLY A 332 10.15 -2.36 19.46
N LEU A 333 9.53 -3.23 20.29
CA LEU A 333 8.64 -2.78 21.35
C LEU A 333 9.44 -2.07 22.46
N PRO A 334 8.88 -1.05 23.10
CA PRO A 334 9.55 -0.45 24.25
C PRO A 334 9.74 -1.46 25.37
N CYS A 335 10.92 -1.50 25.94
CA CYS A 335 11.21 -2.30 27.12
C CYS A 335 10.40 -1.78 28.32
N SER A 336 9.72 -2.69 29.03
CA SER A 336 8.96 -2.32 30.21
C SER A 336 9.85 -1.85 31.39
N GLY A 337 11.16 -2.14 31.34
CA GLY A 337 12.09 -1.75 32.39
C GLY A 337 12.79 -0.42 32.12
N CYS A 338 13.22 -0.15 30.89
CA CYS A 338 14.03 1.04 30.57
C CYS A 338 13.50 1.88 29.40
N GLY A 339 12.41 1.47 28.74
CA GLY A 339 11.85 2.17 27.59
C GLY A 339 12.62 1.99 26.29
N ALA A 340 13.81 1.39 26.31
CA ALA A 340 14.62 1.15 25.12
C ALA A 340 13.89 0.23 24.12
N ARG A 341 14.13 0.42 22.83
CA ARG A 341 13.50 -0.41 21.78
C ARG A 341 14.14 -1.78 21.72
N VAL A 342 13.36 -2.82 21.92
CA VAL A 342 13.80 -4.21 21.88
C VAL A 342 13.32 -4.84 20.57
N PRO A 343 14.22 -5.31 19.70
CA PRO A 343 13.85 -5.92 18.42
C PRO A 343 12.86 -7.09 18.60
N PHE A 344 11.94 -7.25 17.62
CA PHE A 344 11.02 -8.38 17.62
C PHE A 344 11.76 -9.71 17.60
N GLY A 345 11.40 -10.61 18.52
CA GLY A 345 12.03 -11.93 18.66
C GLY A 345 13.31 -11.93 19.49
N ALA A 346 13.75 -10.80 20.02
CA ALA A 346 14.84 -10.74 20.99
C ALA A 346 14.40 -11.36 22.32
N ALA A 347 15.26 -12.18 22.91
CA ALA A 347 15.02 -12.85 24.19
C ALA A 347 15.00 -11.89 25.38
N GLY A 348 15.56 -10.69 25.22
CA GLY A 348 15.62 -9.65 26.25
C GLY A 348 15.99 -8.29 25.70
N CYS A 349 15.95 -7.27 26.55
CA CYS A 349 16.34 -5.92 26.21
C CYS A 349 17.87 -5.81 26.09
N PRO A 350 18.41 -5.30 24.94
CA PRO A 350 19.86 -5.15 24.77
C PRO A 350 20.46 -4.07 25.70
N GLU A 351 19.65 -3.14 26.21
CA GLU A 351 20.13 -2.04 27.05
C GLU A 351 20.17 -2.39 28.53
N CYS A 352 19.09 -3.02 29.09
CA CYS A 352 19.00 -3.29 30.51
C CYS A 352 19.00 -4.77 30.87
N GLY A 353 19.08 -5.67 29.89
CA GLY A 353 19.10 -7.12 30.10
C GLY A 353 17.76 -7.73 30.54
N LEU A 354 16.68 -6.94 30.67
CA LEU A 354 15.38 -7.45 31.11
C LEU A 354 14.89 -8.52 30.12
N ALA A 355 14.72 -9.74 30.60
CA ALA A 355 14.21 -10.85 29.80
C ALA A 355 12.76 -10.56 29.39
N ARG A 356 12.46 -10.70 28.10
CA ARG A 356 11.17 -10.28 27.52
C ARG A 356 10.11 -11.37 27.53
N SER A 357 10.51 -12.62 27.68
CA SER A 357 9.54 -13.72 27.58
C SER A 357 10.09 -15.06 28.03
N ARG A 358 9.17 -15.93 28.47
CA ARG A 358 9.41 -17.36 28.52
C ARG A 358 9.53 -17.91 27.11
N SER A 359 10.40 -18.86 26.88
CA SER A 359 10.49 -19.56 25.59
C SER A 359 9.55 -20.77 25.58
N CYS A 360 8.86 -20.97 24.46
CA CYS A 360 8.19 -22.23 24.20
C CYS A 360 9.21 -23.36 23.99
N GLY A 361 8.83 -24.60 24.23
CA GLY A 361 9.65 -25.78 23.93
C GLY A 361 10.07 -25.93 22.45
N CYS A 362 9.56 -25.06 21.54
CA CYS A 362 10.03 -24.93 20.15
C CYS A 362 11.12 -23.86 19.99
N GLY A 363 11.66 -23.30 21.08
CA GLY A 363 12.69 -22.26 21.08
C GLY A 363 12.19 -20.84 20.74
N ARG A 364 10.89 -20.64 20.54
CA ARG A 364 10.32 -19.33 20.20
C ARG A 364 9.82 -18.59 21.44
N PRO A 365 9.99 -17.25 21.50
CA PRO A 365 9.49 -16.48 22.63
C PRO A 365 7.95 -16.49 22.66
N VAL A 366 7.38 -16.53 23.88
CA VAL A 366 5.94 -16.47 24.14
C VAL A 366 5.65 -15.33 25.10
N GLU A 367 4.57 -14.60 24.87
CA GLU A 367 4.19 -13.48 25.74
C GLU A 367 3.44 -13.98 26.98
N SER A 368 3.51 -13.23 28.09
CA SER A 368 2.75 -13.50 29.29
C SER A 368 1.25 -13.42 28.98
N GLY A 369 0.51 -14.47 29.36
CA GLY A 369 -0.92 -14.57 29.06
C GLY A 369 -1.29 -15.47 27.86
N TRP A 370 -0.33 -15.88 27.05
CA TRP A 370 -0.62 -16.83 25.97
C TRP A 370 -0.91 -18.23 26.53
N ARG A 371 -2.00 -18.82 26.06
CA ARG A 371 -2.34 -20.21 26.37
C ARG A 371 -1.62 -21.20 25.44
N TYR A 372 -1.33 -20.76 24.22
CA TYR A 372 -0.68 -21.57 23.18
C TYR A 372 0.42 -20.73 22.50
N CYS A 373 1.49 -21.39 22.11
CA CYS A 373 2.54 -20.78 21.31
C CYS A 373 2.01 -20.46 19.91
N ALA A 374 2.12 -19.22 19.47
CA ALA A 374 1.64 -18.78 18.16
C ALA A 374 2.38 -19.44 16.96
N TRP A 375 3.53 -20.07 17.21
CA TRP A 375 4.35 -20.69 16.16
C TRP A 375 4.19 -22.20 16.03
N CYS A 376 3.95 -22.91 17.15
CA CYS A 376 3.86 -24.37 17.12
C CYS A 376 2.56 -24.91 17.73
N LEU A 377 1.68 -24.03 18.21
CA LEU A 377 0.39 -24.34 18.84
C LEU A 377 0.49 -25.24 20.08
N ARG A 378 1.68 -25.45 20.64
CA ARG A 378 1.84 -26.16 21.89
C ARG A 378 1.35 -25.30 23.06
N PRO A 379 0.71 -25.91 24.08
CA PRO A 379 0.33 -25.17 25.29
C PRO A 379 1.55 -24.53 25.93
N VAL A 380 1.42 -23.27 26.33
CA VAL A 380 2.44 -22.56 27.10
C VAL A 380 2.19 -22.87 28.57
N ARG A 381 3.13 -23.58 29.24
CA ARG A 381 3.05 -23.85 30.68
C ARG A 381 3.09 -22.50 31.41
N ARG A 382 2.15 -22.34 32.37
CA ARG A 382 2.08 -21.17 33.26
C ARG A 382 3.32 -21.04 34.15
#